data_2e67c8d680be36249282b17e573f3a2c
#
_entry.id   2e67c8d680be36249282b17e573f3a2c
#
_cell.length_a   1.000
_cell.length_b   1.000
_cell.length_c   1.000
_cell.angle_alpha   90.00
_cell.angle_beta   90.00
_cell.angle_gamma   90.00
#
_symmetry.space_group_name_H-M   'P 1'
#
loop_
_entity.id
_entity.type
_entity.pdbx_description
1 polymer ?
#
loop_
_entity_poly.entity_id
_entity_poly.type
_entity_poly.pdbx_seq_one_letter_code
_entity_poly.pdbx_strand_id
1 'polypeptide(L)'
;IQHAKFLSTPVRLTALGESNIGIGNLSDAAQYTRHGYPIKVIYPTDGTSYYVTGAAVLKNSKQKADSVEFINWLLSTKTAKYMVENNFTYMFTNPEMDEPKDSLGHELILWPVNGGYTIDGKKLLLNHWVSQVRFRKE
;
A
#
# COMPACT_ATOMS: atom_id res chain seq x y z
N ILE A 1 6.99 21.44 -2.60
CA ILE A 1 6.73 19.98 -2.49
C ILE A 1 7.79 19.24 -3.28
N GLN A 2 8.45 18.27 -2.65
CA GLN A 2 9.46 17.45 -3.31
C GLN A 2 8.84 16.12 -3.74
N HIS A 3 9.04 15.73 -4.99
CA HIS A 3 8.56 14.47 -5.55
C HIS A 3 9.71 13.46 -5.64
N ALA A 4 9.52 12.29 -5.06
CA ALA A 4 10.48 11.21 -5.10
C ALA A 4 10.19 10.21 -6.23
N LYS A 5 11.24 9.56 -6.74
CA LYS A 5 11.11 8.54 -7.79
C LYS A 5 10.50 7.23 -7.25
N PHE A 6 10.82 6.86 -6.01
CA PHE A 6 10.38 5.63 -5.38
C PHE A 6 9.39 5.91 -4.26
N LEU A 7 8.39 5.07 -4.11
CA LEU A 7 7.32 5.20 -3.11
C LEU A 7 7.85 5.17 -1.67
N SER A 8 8.90 4.41 -1.40
CA SER A 8 9.56 4.31 -0.08
C SER A 8 10.39 5.54 0.30
N THR A 9 10.83 6.34 -0.68
CA THR A 9 11.73 7.47 -0.41
C THR A 9 11.14 8.53 0.54
N PRO A 10 9.88 8.99 0.41
CA PRO A 10 9.33 10.00 1.31
C PRO A 10 9.30 9.52 2.77
N VAL A 11 8.94 8.26 2.99
CA VAL A 11 8.92 7.66 4.34
C VAL A 11 10.33 7.60 4.93
N ARG A 12 11.31 7.17 4.12
CA ARG A 12 12.72 7.15 4.54
C ARG A 12 13.24 8.54 4.93
N LEU A 13 13.00 9.54 4.10
CA LEU A 13 13.44 10.91 4.38
C LEU A 13 12.80 11.46 5.68
N THR A 14 11.52 11.15 5.91
CA THR A 14 10.84 11.54 7.15
C THR A 14 11.41 10.80 8.35
N ALA A 15 11.68 9.51 8.23
CA ALA A 15 12.26 8.71 9.30
C ALA A 15 13.67 9.20 9.70
N LEU A 16 14.45 9.69 8.74
CA LEU A 16 15.80 10.24 8.96
C LEU A 16 15.80 11.72 9.39
N GLY A 17 14.61 12.37 9.49
CA GLY A 17 14.51 13.77 9.84
C GLY A 17 14.87 14.76 8.72
N GLU A 18 15.06 14.25 7.49
CA GLU A 18 15.35 15.08 6.30
C GLU A 18 14.09 15.76 5.74
N SER A 19 12.89 15.28 6.16
CA SER A 19 11.59 15.84 5.81
C SER A 19 10.65 15.77 7.00
N ASN A 20 9.86 16.81 7.20
CA ASN A 20 8.88 16.86 8.30
C ASN A 20 7.66 15.97 8.04
N ILE A 21 7.28 15.79 6.78
CA ILE A 21 6.10 15.02 6.36
C ILE A 21 6.47 14.22 5.11
N GLY A 22 6.07 12.94 5.09
CA GLY A 22 6.19 12.07 3.92
C GLY A 22 4.87 11.38 3.62
N ILE A 23 4.51 11.29 2.34
CA ILE A 23 3.38 10.50 1.87
C ILE A 23 3.95 9.23 1.25
N GLY A 24 3.54 8.07 1.73
CA GLY A 24 4.05 6.78 1.27
C GLY A 24 3.20 5.60 1.73
N ASN A 25 3.70 4.40 1.55
CA ASN A 25 2.99 3.19 1.95
C ASN A 25 3.06 2.94 3.46
N LEU A 26 1.98 2.41 4.00
CA LEU A 26 1.90 1.98 5.40
C LEU A 26 2.99 0.94 5.75
N SER A 27 3.25 -0.01 4.84
CA SER A 27 4.28 -1.04 5.05
C SER A 27 5.67 -0.46 5.27
N ASP A 28 6.04 0.57 4.50
CA ASP A 28 7.32 1.25 4.66
C ASP A 28 7.38 1.98 6.01
N ALA A 29 6.32 2.73 6.36
CA ALA A 29 6.24 3.43 7.65
C ALA A 29 6.33 2.46 8.84
N ALA A 30 5.58 1.37 8.80
CA ALA A 30 5.60 0.35 9.85
C ALA A 30 6.99 -0.29 10.03
N GLN A 31 7.75 -0.46 8.95
CA GLN A 31 9.12 -0.96 9.03
C GLN A 31 10.01 0.01 9.82
N TYR A 32 9.98 1.31 9.50
CA TYR A 32 10.78 2.32 10.22
C TYR A 32 10.35 2.47 11.67
N THR A 33 9.04 2.45 11.95
CA THR A 33 8.53 2.49 13.33
C THR A 33 9.04 1.31 14.16
N ARG A 34 9.04 0.09 13.60
CA ARG A 34 9.57 -1.10 14.29
C ARG A 34 11.06 -1.02 14.57
N HIS A 35 11.82 -0.32 13.75
CA HIS A 35 13.24 -0.07 13.98
C HIS A 35 13.52 1.13 14.90
N GLY A 36 12.49 1.68 15.55
CA GLY A 36 12.62 2.74 16.53
C GLY A 36 12.79 4.15 15.97
N TYR A 37 12.55 4.35 14.68
CA TYR A 37 12.57 5.69 14.11
C TYR A 37 11.38 6.53 14.62
N PRO A 38 11.58 7.82 14.96
CA PRO A 38 10.57 8.67 15.60
C PRO A 38 9.57 9.24 14.58
N ILE A 39 8.87 8.35 13.88
CA ILE A 39 7.80 8.73 12.94
C ILE A 39 6.44 8.30 13.47
N LYS A 40 5.42 9.08 13.14
CA LYS A 40 4.01 8.78 13.43
C LYS A 40 3.25 8.64 12.12
N VAL A 41 2.47 7.56 12.00
CA VAL A 41 1.53 7.40 10.89
C VAL A 41 0.26 8.18 11.19
N ILE A 42 -0.18 8.97 10.23
CA ILE A 42 -1.43 9.73 10.29
C ILE A 42 -2.30 9.29 9.13
N TYR A 43 -3.50 8.83 9.44
CA TYR A 43 -4.52 8.51 8.44
C TYR A 43 -5.41 9.74 8.23
N PRO A 44 -5.65 10.16 6.97
CA PRO A 44 -6.58 11.24 6.69
C PRO A 44 -8.01 10.87 7.11
N THR A 45 -8.72 11.81 7.73
CA THR A 45 -10.09 11.59 8.22
C THR A 45 -11.13 11.52 7.10
N ASP A 46 -10.78 12.00 5.92
CA ASP A 46 -11.58 11.93 4.69
C ASP A 46 -11.31 10.67 3.85
N GLY A 47 -10.37 9.84 4.31
CA GLY A 47 -10.04 8.56 3.69
C GLY A 47 -8.66 8.49 3.05
N THR A 48 -8.28 7.29 2.67
CA THR A 48 -7.00 7.00 2.02
C THR A 48 -7.16 6.06 0.84
N SER A 49 -6.24 6.15 -0.11
CA SER A 49 -6.16 5.21 -1.22
C SER A 49 -5.53 3.89 -0.79
N TYR A 50 -5.87 2.83 -1.51
CA TYR A 50 -5.22 1.52 -1.38
C TYR A 50 -4.99 0.91 -2.76
N TYR A 51 -4.15 -0.11 -2.82
CA TYR A 51 -4.00 -0.94 -4.01
C TYR A 51 -4.04 -2.41 -3.62
N VAL A 52 -4.54 -3.23 -4.53
CA VAL A 52 -4.66 -4.68 -4.32
C VAL A 52 -3.45 -5.36 -4.96
N THR A 53 -2.75 -6.17 -4.17
CA THR A 53 -1.72 -7.08 -4.68
C THR A 53 -2.37 -8.43 -4.96
N GLY A 54 -2.15 -8.95 -6.16
CA GLY A 54 -2.67 -10.24 -6.58
C GLY A 54 -1.56 -11.24 -6.89
N ALA A 55 -1.89 -12.52 -6.82
CA ALA A 55 -1.05 -13.61 -7.29
C ALA A 55 -1.76 -14.39 -8.40
N ALA A 56 -1.01 -14.88 -9.37
CA ALA A 56 -1.57 -15.65 -10.47
C ALA A 56 -0.63 -16.78 -10.91
N VAL A 57 -1.20 -17.87 -11.38
CA VAL A 57 -0.45 -18.98 -11.98
C VAL A 57 -0.29 -18.73 -13.48
N LEU A 58 0.93 -18.81 -13.98
CA LEU A 58 1.19 -18.67 -15.40
C LEU A 58 0.55 -19.84 -16.20
N LYS A 59 -0.06 -19.51 -17.35
CA LYS A 59 -0.75 -20.49 -18.20
C LYS A 59 0.11 -21.71 -18.54
N ASN A 60 1.39 -21.49 -18.77
CA ASN A 60 2.35 -22.53 -19.18
C ASN A 60 3.22 -23.06 -18.03
N SER A 61 2.85 -22.82 -16.78
CA SER A 61 3.55 -23.40 -15.63
C SER A 61 3.54 -24.93 -15.70
N LYS A 62 4.69 -25.53 -15.49
CA LYS A 62 4.82 -27.00 -15.38
C LYS A 62 4.31 -27.54 -14.04
N GLN A 63 4.21 -26.67 -13.02
CA GLN A 63 3.82 -27.02 -11.65
C GLN A 63 2.53 -26.28 -11.25
N LYS A 64 1.48 -26.41 -12.06
CA LYS A 64 0.22 -25.71 -11.82
C LYS A 64 -0.45 -26.11 -10.51
N ALA A 65 -0.45 -27.40 -10.20
CA ALA A 65 -1.08 -27.92 -8.98
C ALA A 65 -0.44 -27.31 -7.74
N ASP A 66 0.87 -27.39 -7.62
CA ASP A 66 1.64 -26.86 -6.49
C ASP A 66 1.48 -25.33 -6.39
N SER A 67 1.44 -24.65 -7.55
CA SER A 67 1.22 -23.20 -7.60
C SER A 67 -0.17 -22.80 -7.09
N VAL A 68 -1.20 -23.56 -7.42
CA VAL A 68 -2.57 -23.33 -6.90
C VAL A 68 -2.63 -23.60 -5.41
N GLU A 69 -2.01 -24.70 -4.95
CA GLU A 69 -1.92 -25.03 -3.53
C GLU A 69 -1.23 -23.92 -2.74
N PHE A 70 -0.11 -23.39 -3.25
CA PHE A 70 0.59 -22.25 -2.65
C PHE A 70 -0.29 -21.00 -2.56
N ILE A 71 -1.04 -20.67 -3.62
CA ILE A 71 -1.95 -19.51 -3.60
C ILE A 71 -3.07 -19.74 -2.56
N ASN A 72 -3.65 -20.94 -2.50
CA ASN A 72 -4.69 -21.26 -1.51
C ASN A 72 -4.15 -21.17 -0.08
N TRP A 73 -2.93 -21.64 0.15
CA TRP A 73 -2.25 -21.48 1.43
C TRP A 73 -2.02 -20.00 1.75
N LEU A 74 -1.55 -19.21 0.80
CA LEU A 74 -1.29 -17.77 0.98
C LEU A 74 -2.57 -16.99 1.34
N LEU A 75 -3.71 -17.38 0.76
CA LEU A 75 -5.02 -16.77 1.00
C LEU A 75 -5.75 -17.30 2.23
N SER A 76 -5.20 -18.32 2.89
CA SER A 76 -5.86 -18.92 4.07
C SER A 76 -5.84 -17.99 5.27
N THR A 77 -6.89 -18.06 6.10
CA THR A 77 -6.97 -17.32 7.37
C THR A 77 -5.79 -17.64 8.30
N LYS A 78 -5.32 -18.90 8.29
CA LYS A 78 -4.14 -19.31 9.06
C LYS A 78 -2.89 -18.53 8.67
N THR A 79 -2.63 -18.41 7.36
CA THR A 79 -1.49 -17.65 6.86
C THR A 79 -1.65 -16.15 7.14
N ALA A 80 -2.85 -15.60 6.96
CA ALA A 80 -3.13 -14.21 7.27
C ALA A 80 -2.83 -13.89 8.76
N LYS A 81 -3.31 -14.70 9.69
CA LYS A 81 -3.02 -14.56 11.13
C LYS A 81 -1.53 -14.66 11.42
N TYR A 82 -0.84 -15.65 10.84
CA TYR A 82 0.60 -15.80 10.97
C TYR A 82 1.36 -14.56 10.48
N MET A 83 0.95 -13.98 9.36
CA MET A 83 1.56 -12.77 8.83
C MET A 83 1.35 -11.58 9.77
N VAL A 84 0.15 -11.38 10.30
CA VAL A 84 -0.14 -10.31 11.27
C VAL A 84 0.71 -10.49 12.54
N GLU A 85 0.78 -11.69 13.10
CA GLU A 85 1.60 -12.01 14.27
C GLU A 85 3.09 -11.76 14.05
N ASN A 86 3.56 -11.92 12.81
CA ASN A 86 4.94 -11.63 12.40
C ASN A 86 5.12 -10.21 11.83
N ASN A 87 4.19 -9.31 12.11
CA ASN A 87 4.25 -7.89 11.77
C ASN A 87 4.27 -7.56 10.27
N PHE A 88 3.69 -8.39 9.44
CA PHE A 88 3.41 -8.00 8.06
C PHE A 88 2.23 -7.03 8.03
N THR A 89 2.42 -5.88 7.43
CA THR A 89 1.43 -4.79 7.36
C THR A 89 0.61 -4.86 6.07
N TYR A 90 0.03 -6.01 5.79
CA TYR A 90 -0.95 -6.18 4.73
C TYR A 90 -2.36 -6.14 5.31
N MET A 91 -3.28 -5.53 4.57
CA MET A 91 -4.70 -5.71 4.78
C MET A 91 -5.14 -6.91 3.95
N PHE A 92 -5.67 -7.92 4.62
CA PHE A 92 -6.06 -9.14 3.94
C PHE A 92 -7.46 -8.97 3.35
N THR A 93 -7.66 -9.46 2.14
CA THR A 93 -8.99 -9.49 1.49
C THR A 93 -9.87 -10.64 1.98
N ASN A 94 -9.37 -11.47 2.89
CA ASN A 94 -10.14 -12.55 3.49
C ASN A 94 -11.20 -11.97 4.44
N PRO A 95 -12.51 -12.27 4.23
CA PRO A 95 -13.59 -11.73 5.06
C PRO A 95 -13.60 -12.22 6.52
N GLU A 96 -12.82 -13.25 6.84
CA GLU A 96 -12.65 -13.73 8.23
C GLU A 96 -11.61 -12.92 9.02
N MET A 97 -10.92 -12.00 8.36
CA MET A 97 -9.96 -11.11 9.01
C MET A 97 -10.65 -9.82 9.45
N ASP A 98 -10.19 -9.28 10.56
CA ASP A 98 -10.70 -7.99 11.05
C ASP A 98 -10.49 -6.88 10.02
N GLU A 99 -11.42 -5.96 9.97
CA GLU A 99 -11.29 -4.75 9.16
C GLU A 99 -10.10 -3.91 9.63
N PRO A 100 -9.42 -3.23 8.69
CA PRO A 100 -8.25 -2.43 9.03
C PRO A 100 -8.65 -1.22 9.88
N LYS A 101 -7.87 -0.99 10.94
CA LYS A 101 -8.07 0.12 11.87
C LYS A 101 -6.85 1.02 11.92
N ASP A 102 -7.07 2.27 12.28
CA ASP A 102 -5.99 3.20 12.57
C ASP A 102 -5.31 2.89 13.92
N SER A 103 -4.30 3.68 14.28
CA SER A 103 -3.58 3.52 15.56
C SER A 103 -4.43 3.80 16.81
N LEU A 104 -5.63 4.36 16.66
CA LEU A 104 -6.60 4.63 17.72
C LEU A 104 -7.76 3.63 17.74
N GLY A 105 -7.76 2.66 16.82
CA GLY A 105 -8.81 1.65 16.70
C GLY A 105 -10.02 2.06 15.86
N HIS A 106 -9.98 3.20 15.18
CA HIS A 106 -11.04 3.61 14.27
C HIS A 106 -10.93 2.88 12.93
N GLU A 107 -12.06 2.60 12.30
CA GLU A 107 -12.12 2.05 10.95
C GLU A 107 -11.49 3.00 9.94
N LEU A 108 -10.69 2.45 9.03
CA LEU A 108 -10.09 3.24 7.95
C LEU A 108 -11.11 3.46 6.84
N ILE A 109 -11.33 4.71 6.49
CA ILE A 109 -12.10 5.05 5.30
C ILE A 109 -11.22 4.80 4.08
N LEU A 110 -11.54 3.76 3.31
CA LEU A 110 -10.84 3.40 2.08
C LEU A 110 -11.61 3.96 0.88
N TRP A 111 -10.95 4.75 0.05
CA TRP A 111 -11.58 5.26 -1.16
C TRP A 111 -11.85 4.11 -2.14
N PRO A 112 -13.03 4.04 -2.74
CA PRO A 112 -13.35 2.98 -3.67
C PRO A 112 -12.36 3.02 -4.85
N VAL A 113 -11.76 1.88 -5.15
CA VAL A 113 -10.99 1.71 -6.38
C VAL A 113 -11.99 1.62 -7.52
N ASN A 114 -12.28 2.76 -8.13
CA ASN A 114 -13.05 2.77 -9.37
C ASN A 114 -12.24 2.08 -10.44
N GLY A 115 -12.66 0.90 -10.90
CA GLY A 115 -12.00 0.08 -11.93
C GLY A 115 -11.90 0.76 -13.32
N GLY A 116 -12.12 2.05 -13.38
CA GLY A 116 -12.11 2.88 -14.58
C GLY A 116 -10.75 3.43 -15.02
N TYR A 117 -9.65 2.99 -14.41
CA TYR A 117 -8.33 3.36 -14.94
C TYR A 117 -8.01 2.57 -16.20
N THR A 118 -8.56 3.02 -17.31
CA THR A 118 -8.11 2.59 -18.64
C THR A 118 -6.70 3.09 -18.89
N ILE A 119 -5.98 2.46 -19.83
CA ILE A 119 -4.64 2.91 -20.26
C ILE A 119 -4.67 4.40 -20.66
N ASP A 120 -5.71 4.84 -21.34
CA ASP A 120 -5.86 6.22 -21.78
C ASP A 120 -6.19 7.16 -20.62
N GLY A 121 -7.03 6.74 -19.68
CA GLY A 121 -7.29 7.50 -18.44
C GLY A 121 -6.02 7.71 -17.62
N LYS A 122 -5.17 6.68 -17.53
CA LYS A 122 -3.85 6.80 -16.88
C LYS A 122 -2.94 7.80 -17.59
N LYS A 123 -2.89 7.78 -18.91
CA LYS A 123 -2.10 8.75 -19.71
C LYS A 123 -2.58 10.18 -19.49
N LEU A 124 -3.89 10.39 -19.52
CA LEU A 124 -4.50 11.70 -19.27
C LEU A 124 -4.16 12.23 -17.87
N LEU A 125 -4.30 11.38 -16.85
CA LEU A 125 -3.94 11.73 -15.48
C LEU A 125 -2.45 12.09 -15.35
N LEU A 126 -1.57 11.29 -15.92
CA LEU A 126 -0.11 11.56 -15.88
C LEU A 126 0.24 12.86 -16.61
N ASN A 127 -0.35 13.11 -17.77
CA ASN A 127 -0.13 14.36 -18.50
C ASN A 127 -0.61 15.58 -17.71
N HIS A 128 -1.80 15.47 -17.10
CA HIS A 128 -2.33 16.52 -16.23
C HIS A 128 -1.41 16.76 -15.03
N TRP A 129 -0.98 15.69 -14.35
CA TRP A 129 -0.05 15.78 -13.23
C TRP A 129 1.26 16.47 -13.62
N VAL A 130 1.87 16.05 -14.73
CA VAL A 130 3.14 16.62 -15.20
C VAL A 130 3.00 18.09 -15.54
N SER A 131 1.95 18.47 -16.27
CA SER A 131 1.76 19.83 -16.77
C SER A 131 1.25 20.81 -15.72
N GLN A 132 0.35 20.38 -14.82
CA GLN A 132 -0.37 21.26 -13.90
C GLN A 132 0.12 21.21 -12.46
N VAL A 133 0.82 20.13 -12.07
CA VAL A 133 1.26 19.94 -10.69
C VAL A 133 2.79 19.94 -10.59
N ARG A 134 3.45 19.04 -11.33
CA ARG A 134 4.89 18.81 -11.18
C ARG A 134 5.75 19.97 -11.69
N PHE A 135 5.39 20.56 -12.82
CA PHE A 135 6.14 21.63 -13.46
C PHE A 135 5.38 22.96 -13.47
N ARG A 136 4.40 23.13 -12.57
CA ARG A 136 3.75 24.41 -12.40
C ARG A 136 4.80 25.43 -11.98
N LYS A 137 5.08 26.39 -12.87
CA LYS A 137 5.85 27.59 -12.51
C LYS A 137 4.98 28.45 -11.60
N GLU A 138 5.50 28.80 -10.44
CA GLU A 138 4.88 29.79 -9.55
C GLU A 138 4.81 31.15 -10.24
#